data_ccd025410ee88dbefbea997eaac63b93
#
_entry.id   ccd025410ee88dbefbea997eaac63b93
#
_cell.length_a   1.000
_cell.length_b   1.000
_cell.length_c   1.000
_cell.angle_alpha   90.00
_cell.angle_beta   90.00
_cell.angle_gamma   90.00
#
_symmetry.space_group_name_H-M   'P 1'
#
loop_
_entity.id
_entity.type
_entity.pdbx_description
1 polymer ?
#
loop_
_entity_poly.entity_id
_entity_poly.type
_entity_poly.pdbx_seq_one_letter_code
_entity_poly.pdbx_strand_id
1 'polypeptide(L)'
;MAGNSKAQLIEGLNEDLKGEFQAVIMYRLYASMVQGPYRQELRAFFANEIPEELRHAQVLADKIAALGGTPASAPAPVPVVAEAKGMLQAALKAEVETIDRYVNRRRQAETSGEYGLAAEFDQIIADETNHRDELQQMLARWP
;
A
#
# COMPACT_ATOMS: atom_id res chain seq x y z
N MET A 1 -0.70 -6.42 -28.18
CA MET A 1 -0.38 -7.85 -28.19
C MET A 1 -0.48 -8.40 -26.77
N ALA A 2 -1.12 -9.57 -26.66
CA ALA A 2 -1.41 -10.17 -25.34
C ALA A 2 -0.16 -10.41 -24.48
N GLY A 3 0.98 -10.83 -25.07
CA GLY A 3 2.21 -11.08 -24.34
C GLY A 3 2.81 -9.82 -23.72
N ASN A 4 2.81 -8.69 -24.44
CA ASN A 4 3.28 -7.41 -23.92
C ASN A 4 2.35 -6.87 -22.82
N SER A 5 1.04 -7.02 -23.01
CA SER A 5 0.05 -6.60 -22.03
C SER A 5 0.22 -7.35 -20.72
N LYS A 6 0.45 -8.65 -20.80
CA LYS A 6 0.68 -9.51 -19.63
C LYS A 6 1.99 -9.14 -18.93
N ALA A 7 3.06 -8.95 -19.68
CA ALA A 7 4.37 -8.57 -19.13
C ALA A 7 4.31 -7.20 -18.44
N GLN A 8 3.61 -6.25 -19.04
CA GLN A 8 3.41 -4.92 -18.46
C GLN A 8 2.58 -4.98 -17.18
N LEU A 9 1.55 -5.83 -17.15
CA LEU A 9 0.75 -6.03 -15.94
C LEU A 9 1.59 -6.61 -14.81
N ILE A 10 2.40 -7.63 -15.09
CA ILE A 10 3.31 -8.23 -14.10
C ILE A 10 4.27 -7.17 -13.55
N GLU A 11 4.87 -6.36 -14.42
CA GLU A 11 5.78 -5.29 -14.00
C GLU A 11 5.08 -4.31 -13.07
N GLY A 12 3.87 -3.88 -13.43
CA GLY A 12 3.10 -2.96 -12.60
C GLY A 12 2.67 -3.57 -11.27
N LEU A 13 2.26 -4.83 -11.25
CA LEU A 13 1.90 -5.53 -10.02
C LEU A 13 3.10 -5.66 -9.09
N ASN A 14 4.31 -5.83 -9.64
CA ASN A 14 5.52 -5.86 -8.85
C ASN A 14 5.88 -4.49 -8.26
N GLU A 15 5.61 -3.41 -8.96
CA GLU A 15 5.74 -2.07 -8.38
C GLU A 15 4.79 -1.92 -7.19
N ASP A 16 3.56 -2.38 -7.34
CA ASP A 16 2.56 -2.32 -6.28
C ASP A 16 2.96 -3.20 -5.09
N LEU A 17 3.50 -4.39 -5.35
CA LEU A 17 3.98 -5.30 -4.30
C LEU A 17 5.12 -4.69 -3.50
N LYS A 18 6.08 -4.03 -4.17
CA LYS A 18 7.15 -3.30 -3.48
C LYS A 18 6.59 -2.21 -2.59
N GLY A 19 5.54 -1.54 -3.04
CA GLY A 19 4.83 -0.53 -2.25
C GLY A 19 4.16 -1.11 -1.01
N GLU A 20 3.58 -2.29 -1.12
CA GLU A 20 2.99 -2.98 0.04
C GLU A 20 4.05 -3.39 1.06
N PHE A 21 5.18 -3.92 0.61
CA PHE A 21 6.30 -4.23 1.49
C PHE A 21 6.88 -2.97 2.15
N GLN A 22 6.97 -1.88 1.39
CA GLN A 22 7.34 -0.57 1.94
C GLN A 22 6.40 -0.17 3.09
N ALA A 23 5.10 -0.29 2.87
CA ALA A 23 4.09 0.07 3.87
C ALA A 23 4.18 -0.80 5.12
N VAL A 24 4.36 -2.11 4.97
CA VAL A 24 4.53 -3.03 6.11
C VAL A 24 5.70 -2.58 6.98
N ILE A 25 6.85 -2.33 6.36
CA ILE A 25 8.05 -1.92 7.08
C ILE A 25 7.85 -0.54 7.71
N MET A 26 7.33 0.41 6.94
CA MET A 26 7.07 1.78 7.39
C MET A 26 6.18 1.79 8.65
N TYR A 27 5.05 1.12 8.61
CA TYR A 27 4.14 1.05 9.75
C TYR A 27 4.75 0.34 10.94
N ARG A 28 5.55 -0.70 10.71
CA ARG A 28 6.26 -1.39 11.80
C ARG A 28 7.25 -0.46 12.49
N LEU A 29 8.05 0.26 11.70
CA LEU A 29 9.01 1.21 12.25
C LEU A 29 8.31 2.34 13.00
N TYR A 30 7.27 2.93 12.40
CA TYR A 30 6.55 4.04 13.02
C TYR A 30 5.85 3.61 14.32
N ALA A 31 5.24 2.43 14.35
CA ALA A 31 4.62 1.90 15.57
C ALA A 31 5.63 1.75 16.69
N SER A 32 6.86 1.36 16.38
CA SER A 32 7.91 1.17 17.39
C SER A 32 8.56 2.49 17.81
N MET A 33 8.76 3.42 16.86
CA MET A 33 9.54 4.63 17.06
C MET A 33 8.73 5.82 17.60
N VAL A 34 7.42 5.87 17.38
CA VAL A 34 6.61 7.03 17.71
C VAL A 34 6.73 7.41 19.18
N GLN A 35 6.95 8.72 19.46
CA GLN A 35 7.10 9.26 20.80
C GLN A 35 6.17 10.44 21.00
N GLY A 36 5.92 10.78 22.25
CA GLY A 36 5.12 11.93 22.63
C GLY A 36 3.79 11.55 23.24
N PRO A 37 2.94 12.55 23.51
CA PRO A 37 1.69 12.34 24.27
C PRO A 37 0.68 11.44 23.56
N TYR A 38 0.80 11.26 22.25
CA TYR A 38 -0.12 10.44 21.45
C TYR A 38 0.46 9.06 21.09
N ARG A 39 1.56 8.67 21.74
CA ARG A 39 2.24 7.42 21.38
C ARG A 39 1.33 6.20 21.44
N GLN A 40 0.52 6.07 22.47
CA GLN A 40 -0.30 4.87 22.64
C GLN A 40 -1.30 4.71 21.51
N GLU A 41 -2.00 5.79 21.17
CA GLU A 41 -3.00 5.78 20.09
C GLU A 41 -2.35 5.58 18.74
N LEU A 42 -1.25 6.27 18.48
CA LEU A 42 -0.55 6.19 17.20
C LEU A 42 0.14 4.85 17.01
N ARG A 43 0.74 4.30 18.06
CA ARG A 43 1.34 2.97 17.99
C ARG A 43 0.30 1.93 17.57
N ALA A 44 -0.87 1.95 18.20
CA ALA A 44 -1.95 1.04 17.87
C ALA A 44 -2.43 1.25 16.43
N PHE A 45 -2.60 2.51 16.02
CA PHE A 45 -3.02 2.84 14.66
C PHE A 45 -2.06 2.28 13.62
N PHE A 46 -0.76 2.56 13.76
CA PHE A 46 0.24 2.07 12.81
C PHE A 46 0.33 0.55 12.80
N ALA A 47 0.31 -0.08 13.98
CA ALA A 47 0.39 -1.54 14.07
C ALA A 47 -0.81 -2.22 13.41
N ASN A 48 -2.01 -1.63 13.53
CA ASN A 48 -3.24 -2.20 12.97
C ASN A 48 -3.29 -2.16 11.44
N GLU A 49 -2.47 -1.31 10.80
CA GLU A 49 -2.39 -1.27 9.34
C GLU A 49 -1.63 -2.48 8.76
N ILE A 50 -0.72 -3.06 9.53
CA ILE A 50 0.20 -4.10 9.03
C ILE A 50 -0.52 -5.34 8.50
N PRO A 51 -1.48 -5.95 9.22
CA PRO A 51 -2.17 -7.14 8.68
C PRO A 51 -2.88 -6.88 7.37
N GLU A 52 -3.43 -5.69 7.18
CA GLU A 52 -4.15 -5.33 5.97
C GLU A 52 -3.18 -5.18 4.79
N GLU A 53 -2.04 -4.53 5.02
CA GLU A 53 -1.00 -4.39 4.00
C GLU A 53 -0.42 -5.75 3.60
N LEU A 54 -0.26 -6.67 4.56
CA LEU A 54 0.17 -8.04 4.26
C LEU A 54 -0.85 -8.79 3.42
N ARG A 55 -2.14 -8.58 3.66
CA ARG A 55 -3.20 -9.19 2.86
C ARG A 55 -3.18 -8.66 1.43
N HIS A 56 -2.97 -7.35 1.25
CA HIS A 56 -2.82 -6.76 -0.08
C HIS A 56 -1.61 -7.35 -0.80
N ALA A 57 -0.48 -7.47 -0.10
CA ALA A 57 0.73 -8.07 -0.67
C ALA A 57 0.47 -9.50 -1.14
N GLN A 58 -0.30 -10.29 -0.37
CA GLN A 58 -0.65 -11.65 -0.75
C GLN A 58 -1.43 -11.69 -2.07
N VAL A 59 -2.45 -10.85 -2.22
CA VAL A 59 -3.25 -10.77 -3.44
C VAL A 59 -2.34 -10.49 -4.64
N LEU A 60 -1.44 -9.53 -4.52
CA LEU A 60 -0.53 -9.14 -5.59
C LEU A 60 0.47 -10.24 -5.92
N ALA A 61 1.10 -10.82 -4.90
CA ALA A 61 2.09 -11.87 -5.10
C ALA A 61 1.48 -13.12 -5.72
N ASP A 62 0.30 -13.54 -5.26
CA ASP A 62 -0.41 -14.69 -5.81
C ASP A 62 -0.75 -14.47 -7.29
N LYS A 63 -1.18 -13.28 -7.65
CA LYS A 63 -1.52 -12.96 -9.03
C LYS A 63 -0.29 -12.92 -9.93
N ILE A 64 0.79 -12.33 -9.47
CA ILE A 64 2.05 -12.30 -10.22
C ILE A 64 2.51 -13.73 -10.52
N ALA A 65 2.49 -14.61 -9.52
CA ALA A 65 2.86 -16.01 -9.69
C ALA A 65 1.91 -16.73 -10.66
N ALA A 66 0.61 -16.49 -10.53
CA ALA A 66 -0.38 -17.11 -11.43
C ALA A 66 -0.20 -16.67 -12.88
N LEU A 67 0.28 -15.45 -13.11
CA LEU A 67 0.57 -14.94 -14.45
C LEU A 67 1.93 -15.43 -14.99
N GLY A 68 2.69 -16.18 -14.21
CA GLY A 68 4.00 -16.70 -14.61
C GLY A 68 5.16 -15.79 -14.29
N GLY A 69 4.94 -14.72 -13.53
CA GLY A 69 6.00 -13.83 -13.08
C GLY A 69 6.61 -14.25 -11.77
N THR A 70 7.66 -13.54 -11.36
CA THR A 70 8.32 -13.75 -10.07
C THR A 70 7.98 -12.56 -9.16
N PRO A 71 7.32 -12.79 -8.03
CA PRO A 71 7.01 -11.69 -7.10
C PRO A 71 8.28 -11.00 -6.58
N ALA A 72 8.19 -9.68 -6.43
CA ALA A 72 9.28 -8.88 -5.88
C ALA A 72 9.65 -9.36 -4.47
N SER A 73 10.95 -9.33 -4.17
CA SER A 73 11.51 -9.79 -2.90
C SER A 73 12.08 -8.67 -2.03
N ALA A 74 11.91 -7.41 -2.45
CA ALA A 74 12.43 -6.25 -1.73
C ALA A 74 11.38 -5.13 -1.74
N PRO A 75 11.35 -4.30 -0.68
CA PRO A 75 10.43 -3.16 -0.63
C PRO A 75 10.93 -2.00 -1.50
N ALA A 76 10.01 -1.08 -1.83
CA ALA A 76 10.39 0.26 -2.23
C ALA A 76 11.03 0.98 -1.03
N PRO A 77 11.81 2.06 -1.25
CA PRO A 77 12.48 2.77 -0.16
C PRO A 77 11.50 3.23 0.93
N VAL A 78 11.85 3.00 2.18
CA VAL A 78 11.01 3.33 3.34
C VAL A 78 11.41 4.71 3.87
N PRO A 79 10.47 5.68 3.97
CA PRO A 79 10.78 6.97 4.57
C PRO A 79 10.92 6.82 6.08
N VAL A 80 12.12 7.11 6.61
CA VAL A 80 12.37 7.08 8.05
C VAL A 80 12.18 8.49 8.59
N VAL A 81 11.20 8.65 9.49
CA VAL A 81 10.81 9.94 10.05
C VAL A 81 10.76 9.79 11.57
N ALA A 82 11.29 10.80 12.29
CA ALA A 82 11.39 10.73 13.75
C ALA A 82 10.16 11.28 14.47
N GLU A 83 9.51 12.31 13.91
CA GLU A 83 8.43 13.04 14.58
C GLU A 83 7.07 12.44 14.25
N ALA A 84 6.17 12.36 15.24
CA ALA A 84 4.83 11.79 15.09
C ALA A 84 4.06 12.44 13.93
N LYS A 85 4.05 13.76 13.86
CA LYS A 85 3.37 14.48 12.77
C LYS A 85 3.96 14.11 11.42
N GLY A 86 5.29 14.07 11.32
CA GLY A 86 5.99 13.68 10.10
C GLY A 86 5.69 12.25 9.67
N MET A 87 5.54 11.33 10.61
CA MET A 87 5.15 9.96 10.34
C MET A 87 3.75 9.91 9.72
N LEU A 88 2.80 10.64 10.28
CA LEU A 88 1.44 10.72 9.73
C LEU A 88 1.43 11.34 8.33
N GLN A 89 2.23 12.38 8.12
CA GLN A 89 2.35 13.02 6.80
C GLN A 89 2.97 12.09 5.77
N ALA A 90 4.02 11.36 6.16
CA ALA A 90 4.66 10.38 5.27
C ALA A 90 3.72 9.23 4.92
N ALA A 91 2.98 8.74 5.91
CA ALA A 91 1.99 7.69 5.70
C ALA A 91 0.87 8.18 4.76
N LEU A 92 0.37 9.39 4.96
CA LEU A 92 -0.66 9.97 4.09
C LEU A 92 -0.17 10.08 2.65
N LYS A 93 1.04 10.57 2.45
CA LYS A 93 1.64 10.66 1.11
C LYS A 93 1.71 9.28 0.45
N ALA A 94 2.16 8.28 1.19
CA ALA A 94 2.26 6.91 0.69
C ALA A 94 0.89 6.35 0.29
N GLU A 95 -0.15 6.59 1.10
CA GLU A 95 -1.51 6.13 0.80
C GLU A 95 -2.07 6.79 -0.47
N VAL A 96 -1.88 8.11 -0.62
CA VAL A 96 -2.34 8.84 -1.81
C VAL A 96 -1.67 8.32 -3.07
N GLU A 97 -0.35 8.13 -3.02
CA GLU A 97 0.40 7.59 -4.16
C GLU A 97 -0.03 6.16 -4.50
N THR A 98 -0.29 5.36 -3.48
CA THR A 98 -0.75 3.98 -3.64
C THR A 98 -2.13 3.92 -4.30
N ILE A 99 -3.06 4.75 -3.86
CA ILE A 99 -4.41 4.82 -4.46
C ILE A 99 -4.30 5.17 -5.95
N ASP A 100 -3.49 6.16 -6.29
CA ASP A 100 -3.30 6.56 -7.69
C ASP A 100 -2.76 5.40 -8.54
N ARG A 101 -1.76 4.68 -8.03
CA ARG A 101 -1.23 3.51 -8.73
C ARG A 101 -2.30 2.44 -8.91
N TYR A 102 -3.08 2.17 -7.87
CA TYR A 102 -4.07 1.09 -7.88
C TYR A 102 -5.24 1.40 -8.81
N VAL A 103 -5.68 2.65 -8.89
CA VAL A 103 -6.71 3.05 -9.85
C VAL A 103 -6.23 2.78 -11.29
N ASN A 104 -4.99 3.12 -11.59
CA ASN A 104 -4.40 2.85 -12.90
C ASN A 104 -4.21 1.35 -13.14
N ARG A 105 -3.78 0.62 -12.11
CA ARG A 105 -3.57 -0.83 -12.21
C ARG A 105 -4.88 -1.57 -12.42
N ARG A 106 -5.96 -1.11 -11.78
CA ARG A 106 -7.29 -1.66 -11.97
C ARG A 106 -7.71 -1.57 -13.43
N ARG A 107 -7.49 -0.42 -14.05
CA ARG A 107 -7.80 -0.23 -15.48
C ARG A 107 -6.97 -1.17 -16.35
N GLN A 108 -5.71 -1.31 -16.04
CA GLN A 108 -4.80 -2.20 -16.76
C GLN A 108 -5.24 -3.65 -16.63
N ALA A 109 -5.62 -4.09 -15.44
CA ALA A 109 -6.14 -5.43 -15.19
C ALA A 109 -7.40 -5.69 -16.03
N GLU A 110 -8.34 -4.77 -16.00
CA GLU A 110 -9.57 -4.88 -16.77
C GLU A 110 -9.30 -4.98 -18.28
N THR A 111 -8.43 -4.10 -18.79
CA THR A 111 -8.04 -4.10 -20.19
C THR A 111 -7.36 -5.41 -20.60
N SER A 112 -6.64 -6.02 -19.68
CA SER A 112 -5.95 -7.31 -19.91
C SER A 112 -6.88 -8.52 -19.75
N GLY A 113 -8.15 -8.31 -19.44
CA GLY A 113 -9.11 -9.40 -19.23
C GLY A 113 -9.05 -10.03 -17.84
N GLU A 114 -8.30 -9.44 -16.92
CA GLU A 114 -8.17 -9.92 -15.55
C GLU A 114 -9.23 -9.29 -14.65
N TYR A 115 -10.49 -9.67 -14.89
CA TYR A 115 -11.64 -9.07 -14.20
C TYR A 115 -11.68 -9.40 -12.71
N GLY A 116 -11.24 -10.60 -12.32
CA GLY A 116 -11.15 -10.97 -10.92
C GLY A 116 -10.15 -10.09 -10.16
N LEU A 117 -9.01 -9.82 -10.80
CA LEU A 117 -8.02 -8.90 -10.23
C LEU A 117 -8.57 -7.47 -10.13
N ALA A 118 -9.29 -7.01 -11.15
CA ALA A 118 -9.93 -5.70 -11.11
C ALA A 118 -10.89 -5.58 -9.92
N ALA A 119 -11.67 -6.63 -9.65
CA ALA A 119 -12.57 -6.69 -8.50
C ALA A 119 -11.81 -6.65 -7.17
N GLU A 120 -10.68 -7.36 -7.08
CA GLU A 120 -9.81 -7.30 -5.89
C GLU A 120 -9.26 -5.88 -5.69
N PHE A 121 -8.87 -5.19 -6.75
CA PHE A 121 -8.43 -3.80 -6.65
C PHE A 121 -9.54 -2.88 -6.14
N ASP A 122 -10.80 -3.11 -6.48
CA ASP A 122 -11.89 -2.30 -5.93
C ASP A 122 -11.91 -2.36 -4.40
N GLN A 123 -11.72 -3.55 -3.83
CA GLN A 123 -11.66 -3.71 -2.37
C GLN A 123 -10.40 -3.09 -1.78
N ILE A 124 -9.24 -3.31 -2.41
CA ILE A 124 -7.97 -2.76 -1.94
C ILE A 124 -8.01 -1.22 -1.99
N ILE A 125 -8.55 -0.64 -3.05
CA ILE A 125 -8.71 0.82 -3.16
C ILE A 125 -9.61 1.35 -2.04
N ALA A 126 -10.69 0.64 -1.72
CA ALA A 126 -11.57 1.04 -0.61
C ALA A 126 -10.81 1.01 0.73
N ASP A 127 -10.00 -0.02 0.96
CA ASP A 127 -9.18 -0.13 2.17
C ASP A 127 -8.20 1.04 2.29
N GLU A 128 -7.46 1.32 1.21
CA GLU A 128 -6.46 2.40 1.18
C GLU A 128 -7.12 3.78 1.30
N THR A 129 -8.31 3.94 0.74
CA THR A 129 -9.10 5.17 0.87
C THR A 129 -9.48 5.41 2.33
N ASN A 130 -9.88 4.37 3.06
CA ASN A 130 -10.19 4.47 4.48
C ASN A 130 -8.95 4.87 5.28
N HIS A 131 -7.78 4.32 4.97
CA HIS A 131 -6.52 4.69 5.61
C HIS A 131 -6.20 6.16 5.37
N ARG A 132 -6.32 6.60 4.12
CA ARG A 132 -6.11 8.01 3.75
C ARG A 132 -7.03 8.94 4.55
N ASP A 133 -8.31 8.60 4.61
CA ASP A 133 -9.30 9.43 5.29
C ASP A 133 -9.00 9.54 6.79
N GLU A 134 -8.61 8.45 7.43
CA GLU A 134 -8.22 8.44 8.84
C GLU A 134 -6.98 9.30 9.08
N LEU A 135 -5.97 9.19 8.22
CA LEU A 135 -4.75 10.00 8.33
C LEU A 135 -5.05 11.48 8.16
N GLN A 136 -5.92 11.83 7.22
CA GLN A 136 -6.35 13.21 7.03
C GLN A 136 -7.08 13.74 8.26
N GLN A 137 -7.96 12.95 8.87
CA GLN A 137 -8.68 13.35 10.08
C GLN A 137 -7.72 13.57 11.26
N MET A 138 -6.73 12.70 11.43
CA MET A 138 -5.74 12.85 12.49
C MET A 138 -4.89 14.10 12.30
N LEU A 139 -4.58 14.47 11.07
CA LEU A 139 -3.75 15.64 10.76
C LEU A 139 -4.53 16.97 10.78
N ALA A 140 -5.85 16.93 10.60
CA ALA A 140 -6.68 18.12 10.35
C ALA A 140 -6.56 19.19 11.45
N ARG A 141 -6.37 18.81 12.69
CA ARG A 141 -6.23 19.73 13.81
C ARG A 141 -5.05 19.34 14.70
N TRP A 142 -4.01 18.85 14.09
CA TRP A 142 -2.80 18.48 14.83
C TRP A 142 -2.22 19.70 15.53
N PRO A 143 -1.93 19.62 16.85
CA PRO A 143 -1.42 20.74 17.63
C PRO A 143 0.00 21.16 17.24
#